data_cacdf99ce5e9c324875d268bfb98982f
#
_entry.id   cacdf99ce5e9c324875d268bfb98982f
#
_cell.length_a   1.000
_cell.length_b   1.000
_cell.length_c   1.000
_cell.angle_alpha   90.00
_cell.angle_beta   90.00
_cell.angle_gamma   90.00
#
_symmetry.space_group_name_H-M   'P 1'
#
loop_
_entity.id
_entity.type
_entity.pdbx_description
1 polymer ?
#
loop_
_entity_poly.entity_id
_entity_poly.type
_entity_poly.pdbx_seq_one_letter_code
_entity_poly.pdbx_strand_id
1 'polypeptide(L)'
;MNFDRSQSFLLAFLAFTFVTCSIYLIPLKAPWVDEMYTWYGIHHGTFSHFWDSIGSGINYSPPLYFLLNWVGQLFFPLSLNALRIQSLLWILAGTFLVYLILRKQFGSIAAIIGVGGVLLQSSLLFEQSMEARSYGLFFFCGTAVLYTGQTLAINEGKRSTWTLAFIAHLALILTHYLGIVFSGLAALSRYISMGQRRNRAIRTSPEIASWLISLPLYIFFINKQSSHLNTWPKPNGIYELLGSYVDSINPLFFTIPFILALFLNLPLKKKKAVGTENNNEFILFSSILWVCIPMLAWLLSHVTPLNLFKDRYFIPKEAALMTLTAFFISRVPLLQSKSRKTLLPVGMFIILAVGMLTISSKRHLFGLHPSRNYYHWLIAEDKIFQEDIPIVFSGDPLFFPNAYRFSRQSHFLMDQREQNLLYKKFSKEIRVIDYDDIRGFNQFILISENMEKEKLLRKGFIFESEVPFHEFLPFFVYRFRTNQK
;
A
#
# COMPACT_ATOMS: atom_id res chain seq x y z
N MET A 1 -7.47 32.19 -3.74
CA MET A 1 -8.24 30.97 -4.02
C MET A 1 -9.62 31.11 -3.40
N ASN A 2 -10.63 31.51 -4.15
CA ASN A 2 -12.00 31.59 -3.61
C ASN A 2 -12.64 30.20 -3.74
N PHE A 3 -12.82 29.51 -2.63
CA PHE A 3 -13.63 28.30 -2.55
C PHE A 3 -15.08 28.73 -2.41
N ASP A 4 -15.97 28.16 -3.21
CA ASP A 4 -17.38 28.19 -2.89
C ASP A 4 -17.58 27.40 -1.58
N ARG A 5 -18.23 28.00 -0.58
CA ARG A 5 -18.40 27.41 0.77
C ARG A 5 -18.98 26.00 0.71
N SER A 6 -19.91 25.76 -0.21
CA SER A 6 -20.53 24.44 -0.41
C SER A 6 -19.53 23.38 -0.88
N GLN A 7 -18.58 23.74 -1.76
CA GLN A 7 -17.56 22.82 -2.28
C GLN A 7 -16.50 22.49 -1.21
N SER A 8 -16.11 23.49 -0.40
CA SER A 8 -15.20 23.27 0.72
C SER A 8 -15.80 22.35 1.79
N PHE A 9 -17.08 22.61 2.13
CA PHE A 9 -17.80 21.75 3.06
C PHE A 9 -17.86 20.32 2.58
N LEU A 10 -18.09 20.13 1.28
CA LEU A 10 -18.22 18.83 0.66
C LEU A 10 -16.90 18.04 0.72
N LEU A 11 -15.80 18.67 0.31
CA LEU A 11 -14.49 18.06 0.36
C LEU A 11 -14.09 17.71 1.81
N ALA A 12 -14.36 18.62 2.74
CA ALA A 12 -14.11 18.40 4.16
C ALA A 12 -14.94 17.22 4.70
N PHE A 13 -16.21 17.11 4.30
CA PHE A 13 -17.09 16.03 4.72
C PHE A 13 -16.61 14.66 4.19
N LEU A 14 -16.20 14.58 2.91
CA LEU A 14 -15.65 13.36 2.32
C LEU A 14 -14.37 12.93 3.04
N ALA A 15 -13.45 13.88 3.27
CA ALA A 15 -12.22 13.62 4.01
C ALA A 15 -12.51 13.18 5.45
N PHE A 16 -13.44 13.87 6.13
CA PHE A 16 -13.86 13.53 7.49
C PHE A 16 -14.43 12.11 7.59
N THR A 17 -15.30 11.73 6.65
CA THR A 17 -15.88 10.37 6.63
C THR A 17 -14.79 9.32 6.46
N PHE A 18 -13.87 9.50 5.50
CA PHE A 18 -12.78 8.57 5.27
C PHE A 18 -11.86 8.45 6.50
N VAL A 19 -11.48 9.59 7.08
CA VAL A 19 -10.61 9.67 8.27
C VAL A 19 -11.26 8.99 9.47
N THR A 20 -12.53 9.29 9.74
CA THR A 20 -13.25 8.71 10.89
C THR A 20 -13.35 7.20 10.78
N CYS A 21 -13.71 6.67 9.60
CA CYS A 21 -13.76 5.23 9.35
C CYS A 21 -12.38 4.59 9.53
N SER A 22 -11.33 5.20 8.98
CA SER A 22 -9.96 4.67 9.09
C SER A 22 -9.45 4.69 10.52
N ILE A 23 -9.59 5.80 11.25
CA ILE A 23 -9.13 5.93 12.64
C ILE A 23 -9.88 4.95 13.56
N TYR A 24 -11.17 4.75 13.34
CA TYR A 24 -11.96 3.79 14.10
C TYR A 24 -11.45 2.35 13.90
N LEU A 25 -11.07 1.98 12.67
CA LEU A 25 -10.66 0.61 12.34
C LEU A 25 -9.18 0.32 12.60
N ILE A 26 -8.31 1.34 12.61
CA ILE A 26 -6.86 1.17 12.85
C ILE A 26 -6.55 0.33 14.10
N PRO A 27 -7.09 0.61 15.29
CA PRO A 27 -6.80 -0.18 16.49
C PRO A 27 -7.47 -1.56 16.49
N LEU A 28 -8.54 -1.73 15.69
CA LEU A 28 -9.28 -2.99 15.60
C LEU A 28 -8.65 -3.96 14.58
N LYS A 29 -7.82 -3.45 13.67
CA LYS A 29 -7.17 -4.27 12.65
C LYS A 29 -6.05 -5.09 13.29
N ALA A 30 -6.14 -6.42 13.16
CA ALA A 30 -5.04 -7.31 13.56
C ALA A 30 -3.74 -6.96 12.82
N PRO A 31 -2.58 -7.06 13.47
CA PRO A 31 -1.29 -6.93 12.79
C PRO A 31 -1.19 -7.96 11.64
N TRP A 32 -0.67 -7.51 10.50
CA TRP A 32 -0.40 -8.35 9.34
C TRP A 32 1.11 -8.66 9.27
N VAL A 33 1.47 -9.80 8.71
CA VAL A 33 2.88 -10.24 8.62
C VAL A 33 3.78 -9.20 7.97
N ASP A 34 3.32 -8.58 6.90
CA ASP A 34 4.09 -7.53 6.21
C ASP A 34 4.28 -6.27 7.06
N GLU A 35 3.32 -5.93 7.93
CA GLU A 35 3.45 -4.82 8.89
C GLU A 35 4.52 -5.16 9.94
N MET A 36 4.62 -6.43 10.34
CA MET A 36 5.67 -6.88 11.26
C MET A 36 7.04 -6.80 10.62
N TYR A 37 7.17 -7.11 9.34
CA TYR A 37 8.43 -6.87 8.62
C TYR A 37 8.81 -5.38 8.61
N THR A 38 7.85 -4.49 8.52
CA THR A 38 8.12 -3.06 8.68
C THR A 38 8.56 -2.75 10.12
N TRP A 39 7.78 -3.20 11.11
CA TRP A 39 8.05 -2.95 12.52
C TRP A 39 9.45 -3.40 12.92
N TYR A 40 9.76 -4.67 12.72
CA TYR A 40 11.08 -5.22 13.06
C TYR A 40 12.22 -4.59 12.24
N GLY A 41 11.96 -4.24 10.98
CA GLY A 41 12.95 -3.64 10.09
C GLY A 41 13.36 -2.22 10.47
N ILE A 42 12.52 -1.46 11.17
CA ILE A 42 12.83 -0.08 11.58
C ILE A 42 13.31 0.03 13.02
N HIS A 43 13.01 -0.93 13.90
CA HIS A 43 13.37 -0.89 15.32
C HIS A 43 14.81 -1.31 15.57
N HIS A 44 15.76 -0.47 15.16
CA HIS A 44 17.20 -0.68 15.34
C HIS A 44 17.84 0.55 15.96
N GLY A 45 18.67 0.32 17.00
CA GLY A 45 19.37 1.40 17.70
C GLY A 45 20.51 2.03 16.90
N THR A 46 20.99 1.39 15.83
CA THR A 46 22.09 1.89 14.99
C THR A 46 21.75 1.85 13.51
N PHE A 47 22.30 2.80 12.76
CA PHE A 47 22.12 2.86 11.30
C PHE A 47 22.66 1.61 10.59
N SER A 48 23.77 1.04 11.06
CA SER A 48 24.34 -0.17 10.45
C SER A 48 23.37 -1.35 10.54
N HIS A 49 22.78 -1.61 11.70
CA HIS A 49 21.79 -2.70 11.86
C HIS A 49 20.52 -2.45 11.04
N PHE A 50 20.06 -1.20 11.02
CA PHE A 50 18.92 -0.81 10.16
C PHE A 50 19.23 -1.09 8.69
N TRP A 51 20.42 -0.72 8.21
CA TRP A 51 20.82 -0.92 6.81
C TRP A 51 20.95 -2.40 6.45
N ASP A 52 21.50 -3.20 7.36
CA ASP A 52 21.60 -4.65 7.20
C ASP A 52 20.21 -5.32 7.20
N SER A 53 19.31 -4.83 8.04
CA SER A 53 17.92 -5.31 8.10
C SER A 53 17.20 -5.09 6.77
N ILE A 54 17.23 -3.88 6.21
CA ILE A 54 16.61 -3.60 4.91
C ILE A 54 17.27 -4.42 3.80
N GLY A 55 18.61 -4.57 3.86
CA GLY A 55 19.37 -5.35 2.90
C GLY A 55 19.20 -6.87 3.03
N SER A 56 18.54 -7.36 4.08
CA SER A 56 18.39 -8.80 4.34
C SER A 56 17.54 -9.53 3.29
N GLY A 57 16.66 -8.82 2.60
CA GLY A 57 15.74 -9.41 1.63
C GLY A 57 14.41 -9.92 2.23
N ILE A 58 14.24 -9.84 3.55
CA ILE A 58 12.97 -10.18 4.19
C ILE A 58 11.88 -9.19 3.81
N ASN A 59 12.25 -7.92 3.63
CA ASN A 59 11.32 -6.87 3.22
C ASN A 59 11.67 -6.36 1.83
N TYR A 60 10.83 -6.72 0.85
CA TYR A 60 11.03 -6.40 -0.57
C TYR A 60 10.57 -4.99 -0.90
N SER A 61 11.34 -3.98 -0.50
CA SER A 61 11.04 -2.60 -0.85
C SER A 61 12.31 -1.75 -0.83
N PRO A 62 12.41 -0.73 -1.67
CA PRO A 62 13.46 0.26 -1.58
C PRO A 62 13.45 1.01 -0.24
N PRO A 63 14.53 1.69 0.14
CA PRO A 63 14.79 2.09 1.52
C PRO A 63 14.01 3.30 2.04
N LEU A 64 13.39 4.13 1.19
CA LEU A 64 12.91 5.47 1.60
C LEU A 64 11.88 5.41 2.73
N TYR A 65 10.87 4.53 2.62
CA TYR A 65 9.83 4.42 3.64
C TYR A 65 10.40 4.01 5.00
N PHE A 66 11.30 3.02 4.99
CA PHE A 66 11.94 2.53 6.21
C PHE A 66 12.88 3.55 6.81
N LEU A 67 13.65 4.26 5.97
CA LEU A 67 14.56 5.31 6.41
C LEU A 67 13.80 6.46 7.09
N LEU A 68 12.69 6.92 6.50
CA LEU A 68 11.86 7.97 7.09
C LEU A 68 11.33 7.54 8.47
N ASN A 69 10.89 6.28 8.60
CA ASN A 69 10.38 5.76 9.86
C ASN A 69 11.50 5.49 10.88
N TRP A 70 12.65 5.01 10.44
CA TRP A 70 13.82 4.83 11.30
C TRP A 70 14.32 6.18 11.85
N VAL A 71 14.37 7.21 11.03
CA VAL A 71 14.69 8.58 11.49
C VAL A 71 13.60 9.09 12.43
N GLY A 72 12.32 8.86 12.10
CA GLY A 72 11.18 9.29 12.92
C GLY A 72 11.23 8.74 14.34
N GLN A 73 11.59 7.45 14.51
CA GLN A 73 11.67 6.84 15.83
C GLN A 73 12.79 7.39 16.73
N LEU A 74 13.80 8.06 16.17
CA LEU A 74 14.83 8.74 16.97
C LEU A 74 14.26 9.93 17.75
N PHE A 75 13.14 10.47 17.31
CA PHE A 75 12.48 11.62 17.92
C PHE A 75 11.21 11.24 18.69
N PHE A 76 10.48 10.21 18.21
CA PHE A 76 9.19 9.80 18.77
C PHE A 76 9.10 8.27 18.79
N PRO A 77 8.64 7.65 19.91
CA PRO A 77 8.38 6.21 19.93
C PRO A 77 7.25 5.89 18.92
N LEU A 78 7.59 5.14 17.88
CA LEU A 78 6.63 4.72 16.87
C LEU A 78 5.93 3.44 17.34
N SER A 79 4.60 3.49 17.46
CA SER A 79 3.76 2.30 17.60
C SER A 79 3.27 1.84 16.23
N LEU A 80 2.79 0.59 16.15
CA LEU A 80 2.17 0.09 14.91
C LEU A 80 1.01 0.97 14.46
N ASN A 81 0.18 1.45 15.40
CA ASN A 81 -0.92 2.36 15.09
C ASN A 81 -0.42 3.72 14.59
N ALA A 82 0.71 4.23 15.11
CA ALA A 82 1.32 5.46 14.60
C ALA A 82 1.78 5.31 13.13
N LEU A 83 2.37 4.17 12.77
CA LEU A 83 2.74 3.86 11.38
C LEU A 83 1.50 3.75 10.46
N ARG A 84 0.39 3.19 10.96
CA ARG A 84 -0.88 3.13 10.23
C ARG A 84 -1.48 4.52 10.03
N ILE A 85 -1.48 5.36 11.07
CA ILE A 85 -1.93 6.76 10.96
C ILE A 85 -1.05 7.52 9.96
N GLN A 86 0.24 7.28 9.93
CA GLN A 86 1.13 7.87 8.94
C GLN A 86 0.73 7.48 7.51
N SER A 87 0.37 6.20 7.26
CA SER A 87 -0.12 5.76 5.95
C SER A 87 -1.42 6.48 5.55
N LEU A 88 -2.35 6.67 6.50
CA LEU A 88 -3.54 7.46 6.30
C LEU A 88 -3.22 8.91 5.89
N LEU A 89 -2.28 9.55 6.59
CA LEU A 89 -1.86 10.91 6.27
C LEU A 89 -1.24 11.03 4.87
N TRP A 90 -0.44 10.06 4.44
CA TRP A 90 0.10 10.02 3.09
C TRP A 90 -0.98 9.88 2.02
N ILE A 91 -1.98 9.01 2.23
CA ILE A 91 -3.10 8.86 1.30
C ILE A 91 -3.92 10.15 1.21
N LEU A 92 -4.20 10.81 2.33
CA LEU A 92 -4.91 12.08 2.33
C LEU A 92 -4.13 13.18 1.62
N ALA A 93 -2.83 13.29 1.88
CA ALA A 93 -1.96 14.26 1.21
C ALA A 93 -1.90 14.02 -0.31
N GLY A 94 -1.76 12.76 -0.74
CA GLY A 94 -1.80 12.39 -2.15
C GLY A 94 -3.15 12.71 -2.79
N THR A 95 -4.24 12.36 -2.12
CA THR A 95 -5.61 12.67 -2.57
C THR A 95 -5.82 14.18 -2.73
N PHE A 96 -5.29 14.98 -1.80
CA PHE A 96 -5.36 16.44 -1.89
C PHE A 96 -4.56 17.00 -3.08
N LEU A 97 -3.38 16.44 -3.38
CA LEU A 97 -2.63 16.82 -4.58
C LEU A 97 -3.40 16.52 -5.85
N VAL A 98 -4.03 15.34 -5.96
CA VAL A 98 -4.90 15.01 -7.09
C VAL A 98 -6.06 15.99 -7.21
N TYR A 99 -6.72 16.31 -6.10
CA TYR A 99 -7.78 17.31 -6.10
C TYR A 99 -7.32 18.67 -6.66
N LEU A 100 -6.14 19.15 -6.27
CA LEU A 100 -5.59 20.40 -6.78
C LEU A 100 -5.36 20.37 -8.30
N ILE A 101 -4.82 19.25 -8.80
CA ILE A 101 -4.65 19.02 -10.24
C ILE A 101 -6.00 19.08 -10.96
N LEU A 102 -6.94 18.25 -10.53
CA LEU A 102 -8.22 18.04 -11.22
C LEU A 102 -9.09 19.29 -11.17
N ARG A 103 -9.09 19.99 -10.02
CA ARG A 103 -9.78 21.28 -9.89
C ARG A 103 -9.34 22.29 -10.95
N LYS A 104 -8.03 22.37 -11.20
CA LYS A 104 -7.47 23.29 -12.19
C LYS A 104 -7.83 22.88 -13.62
N GLN A 105 -7.91 21.56 -13.88
CA GLN A 105 -8.12 21.02 -15.23
C GLN A 105 -9.60 20.88 -15.61
N PHE A 106 -10.40 20.38 -14.69
CA PHE A 106 -11.77 19.94 -14.97
C PHE A 106 -12.82 20.70 -14.15
N GLY A 107 -12.37 21.61 -13.27
CA GLY A 107 -13.24 22.37 -12.37
C GLY A 107 -13.54 21.63 -11.05
N SER A 108 -13.98 22.39 -10.04
CA SER A 108 -14.11 21.91 -8.66
C SER A 108 -15.08 20.74 -8.51
N ILE A 109 -16.23 20.77 -9.22
CA ILE A 109 -17.27 19.73 -9.09
C ILE A 109 -16.75 18.41 -9.62
N ALA A 110 -16.17 18.39 -10.83
CA ALA A 110 -15.61 17.20 -11.42
C ALA A 110 -14.47 16.64 -10.56
N ALA A 111 -13.63 17.53 -10.03
CA ALA A 111 -12.55 17.14 -9.12
C ALA A 111 -13.06 16.47 -7.83
N ILE A 112 -14.09 17.06 -7.18
CA ILE A 112 -14.66 16.50 -5.95
C ILE A 112 -15.31 15.14 -6.22
N ILE A 113 -16.08 15.00 -7.30
CA ILE A 113 -16.71 13.72 -7.65
C ILE A 113 -15.66 12.68 -8.02
N GLY A 114 -14.66 13.05 -8.83
CA GLY A 114 -13.60 12.15 -9.22
C GLY A 114 -12.77 11.65 -8.03
N VAL A 115 -12.34 12.56 -7.16
CA VAL A 115 -11.55 12.23 -5.97
C VAL A 115 -12.41 11.50 -4.94
N GLY A 116 -13.57 12.06 -4.57
CA GLY A 116 -14.43 11.50 -3.53
C GLY A 116 -15.01 10.14 -3.93
N GLY A 117 -15.37 9.97 -5.20
CA GLY A 117 -15.88 8.71 -5.71
C GLY A 117 -14.85 7.57 -5.59
N VAL A 118 -13.63 7.81 -6.03
CA VAL A 118 -12.58 6.79 -5.93
C VAL A 118 -12.14 6.59 -4.48
N LEU A 119 -11.93 7.67 -3.71
CA LEU A 119 -11.49 7.57 -2.32
C LEU A 119 -12.44 6.73 -1.46
N LEU A 120 -13.76 6.91 -1.62
CA LEU A 120 -14.75 6.20 -0.83
C LEU A 120 -15.09 4.79 -1.35
N GLN A 121 -14.75 4.48 -2.60
CA GLN A 121 -15.05 3.19 -3.20
C GLN A 121 -13.85 2.27 -3.34
N SER A 122 -12.63 2.82 -3.39
CA SER A 122 -11.43 2.03 -3.50
C SER A 122 -11.14 1.28 -2.20
N SER A 123 -11.38 -0.04 -2.21
CA SER A 123 -10.95 -0.90 -1.12
C SER A 123 -9.44 -0.87 -0.95
N LEU A 124 -8.69 -0.74 -2.06
CA LEU A 124 -7.25 -0.65 -2.05
C LEU A 124 -6.75 0.59 -1.28
N LEU A 125 -7.27 1.79 -1.57
CA LEU A 125 -6.90 3.01 -0.83
C LEU A 125 -7.28 2.89 0.64
N PHE A 126 -8.48 2.36 0.93
CA PHE A 126 -8.96 2.22 2.29
C PHE A 126 -8.11 1.21 3.09
N GLU A 127 -7.83 0.04 2.52
CA GLU A 127 -6.99 -0.97 3.14
C GLU A 127 -5.58 -0.43 3.40
N GLN A 128 -4.95 0.18 2.38
CA GLN A 128 -3.60 0.71 2.49
C GLN A 128 -3.50 1.97 3.37
N SER A 129 -4.61 2.67 3.65
CA SER A 129 -4.64 3.75 4.63
C SER A 129 -4.47 3.27 6.07
N MET A 130 -4.73 1.99 6.33
CA MET A 130 -4.67 1.37 7.65
C MET A 130 -3.54 0.33 7.76
N GLU A 131 -2.59 0.33 6.84
CA GLU A 131 -1.45 -0.58 6.86
C GLU A 131 -0.14 0.16 7.13
N ALA A 132 0.68 -0.39 8.03
CA ALA A 132 2.03 0.10 8.34
C ALA A 132 3.02 -0.33 7.23
N ARG A 133 2.74 0.09 5.98
CA ARG A 133 3.51 -0.26 4.77
C ARG A 133 3.80 0.96 3.91
N SER A 134 4.71 0.79 2.96
CA SER A 134 5.15 1.87 2.06
C SER A 134 4.08 2.36 1.07
N TYR A 135 2.93 1.70 0.96
CA TYR A 135 1.96 1.96 -0.11
C TYR A 135 1.28 3.33 0.00
N GLY A 136 0.98 3.80 1.21
CA GLY A 136 0.47 5.17 1.39
C GLY A 136 1.45 6.22 0.88
N LEU A 137 2.73 6.10 1.25
CA LEU A 137 3.80 6.97 0.75
C LEU A 137 3.98 6.82 -0.77
N PHE A 138 3.87 5.61 -1.31
CA PHE A 138 3.98 5.33 -2.74
C PHE A 138 2.86 6.03 -3.55
N PHE A 139 1.63 6.00 -3.04
CA PHE A 139 0.52 6.77 -3.61
C PHE A 139 0.81 8.27 -3.59
N PHE A 140 1.25 8.82 -2.44
CA PHE A 140 1.61 10.22 -2.33
C PHE A 140 2.72 10.64 -3.29
N CYS A 141 3.80 9.86 -3.38
CA CYS A 141 4.91 10.14 -4.31
C CYS A 141 4.44 10.08 -5.77
N GLY A 142 3.58 9.12 -6.14
CA GLY A 142 2.98 9.05 -7.47
C GLY A 142 2.17 10.31 -7.78
N THR A 143 1.31 10.73 -6.86
CA THR A 143 0.51 11.97 -7.04
C THR A 143 1.38 13.22 -7.09
N ALA A 144 2.48 13.26 -6.33
CA ALA A 144 3.45 14.35 -6.38
C ALA A 144 4.16 14.43 -7.75
N VAL A 145 4.46 13.27 -8.37
CA VAL A 145 4.99 13.22 -9.75
C VAL A 145 4.00 13.83 -10.75
N LEU A 146 2.72 13.49 -10.66
CA LEU A 146 1.69 14.08 -11.53
C LEU A 146 1.55 15.59 -11.29
N TYR A 147 1.54 16.02 -10.03
CA TYR A 147 1.43 17.44 -9.67
C TYR A 147 2.62 18.26 -10.16
N THR A 148 3.82 17.76 -9.92
CA THR A 148 5.04 18.48 -10.33
C THR A 148 5.23 18.46 -11.85
N GLY A 149 4.90 17.35 -12.52
CA GLY A 149 4.92 17.26 -13.98
C GLY A 149 3.98 18.28 -14.64
N GLN A 150 2.77 18.44 -14.10
CA GLN A 150 1.83 19.47 -14.54
C GLN A 150 2.34 20.89 -14.26
N THR A 151 2.92 21.09 -13.08
CA THR A 151 3.45 22.42 -12.69
C THR A 151 4.64 22.82 -13.56
N LEU A 152 5.49 21.85 -13.93
CA LEU A 152 6.58 22.07 -14.90
C LEU A 152 6.07 22.46 -16.27
N ALA A 153 4.97 21.86 -16.73
CA ALA A 153 4.37 22.21 -18.01
C ALA A 153 3.86 23.66 -18.07
N ILE A 154 3.52 24.24 -16.90
CA ILE A 154 3.00 25.61 -16.78
C ILE A 154 4.09 26.62 -16.48
N ASN A 155 4.98 26.27 -15.56
CA ASN A 155 6.04 27.17 -15.03
C ASN A 155 7.42 26.76 -15.59
N GLU A 156 7.55 26.76 -16.89
CA GLU A 156 8.80 26.39 -17.57
C GLU A 156 9.97 27.25 -17.05
N GLY A 157 11.06 26.58 -16.68
CA GLY A 157 12.33 27.24 -16.32
C GLY A 157 12.50 27.65 -14.84
N LYS A 158 11.50 27.46 -13.98
CA LYS A 158 11.70 27.73 -12.54
C LYS A 158 12.50 26.60 -11.88
N ARG A 159 13.66 26.92 -11.29
CA ARG A 159 14.52 25.95 -10.58
C ARG A 159 13.78 25.22 -9.47
N SER A 160 12.93 25.91 -8.70
CA SER A 160 12.14 25.28 -7.64
C SER A 160 11.21 24.18 -8.14
N THR A 161 10.56 24.39 -9.29
CA THR A 161 9.69 23.39 -9.91
C THR A 161 10.49 22.18 -10.41
N TRP A 162 11.67 22.43 -10.98
CA TRP A 162 12.61 21.40 -11.41
C TRP A 162 13.04 20.53 -10.20
N THR A 163 13.47 21.17 -9.12
CA THR A 163 13.89 20.49 -7.89
C THR A 163 12.76 19.66 -7.28
N LEU A 164 11.55 20.19 -7.22
CA LEU A 164 10.39 19.45 -6.71
C LEU A 164 10.06 18.23 -7.57
N ALA A 165 10.14 18.35 -8.90
CA ALA A 165 9.92 17.21 -9.79
C ALA A 165 11.02 16.15 -9.61
N PHE A 166 12.28 16.56 -9.54
CA PHE A 166 13.40 15.68 -9.26
C PHE A 166 13.19 14.89 -7.95
N ILE A 167 12.84 15.59 -6.86
CA ILE A 167 12.58 14.96 -5.56
C ILE A 167 11.39 14.01 -5.63
N ALA A 168 10.29 14.39 -6.31
CA ALA A 168 9.10 13.57 -6.44
C ALA A 168 9.39 12.24 -7.18
N HIS A 169 10.11 12.30 -8.30
CA HIS A 169 10.52 11.11 -9.05
C HIS A 169 11.50 10.24 -8.27
N LEU A 170 12.49 10.84 -7.62
CA LEU A 170 13.46 10.14 -6.76
C LEU A 170 12.74 9.43 -5.61
N ALA A 171 11.84 10.12 -4.90
CA ALA A 171 11.07 9.56 -3.81
C ALA A 171 10.17 8.41 -4.28
N LEU A 172 9.52 8.53 -5.44
CA LEU A 172 8.69 7.48 -6.01
C LEU A 172 9.49 6.20 -6.25
N ILE A 173 10.68 6.31 -6.85
CA ILE A 173 11.56 5.17 -7.15
C ILE A 173 12.10 4.53 -5.88
N LEU A 174 12.51 5.35 -4.90
CA LEU A 174 13.06 4.87 -3.64
C LEU A 174 12.01 4.37 -2.64
N THR A 175 10.72 4.50 -2.96
CA THR A 175 9.62 3.97 -2.13
C THR A 175 9.18 2.58 -2.56
N HIS A 176 9.15 2.29 -3.86
CA HIS A 176 8.68 0.99 -4.38
C HIS A 176 9.35 0.65 -5.71
N TYR A 177 9.64 -0.64 -5.96
CA TYR A 177 10.31 -1.06 -7.19
C TYR A 177 9.55 -0.70 -8.47
N LEU A 178 8.22 -0.76 -8.47
CA LEU A 178 7.44 -0.28 -9.61
C LEU A 178 7.44 1.26 -9.76
N GLY A 179 8.02 1.98 -8.81
CA GLY A 179 8.16 3.43 -8.89
C GLY A 179 8.91 3.89 -10.14
N ILE A 180 9.90 3.12 -10.60
CA ILE A 180 10.62 3.43 -11.84
C ILE A 180 9.71 3.35 -13.08
N VAL A 181 8.76 2.38 -13.10
CA VAL A 181 7.79 2.22 -14.19
C VAL A 181 6.82 3.38 -14.22
N PHE A 182 6.20 3.71 -13.08
CA PHE A 182 5.29 4.85 -12.94
C PHE A 182 5.99 6.17 -13.30
N SER A 183 7.22 6.37 -12.82
CA SER A 183 8.06 7.52 -13.14
C SER A 183 8.37 7.60 -14.65
N GLY A 184 8.74 6.47 -15.25
CA GLY A 184 9.06 6.38 -16.69
C GLY A 184 7.87 6.72 -17.56
N LEU A 185 6.68 6.18 -17.25
CA LEU A 185 5.45 6.45 -17.99
C LEU A 185 4.98 7.90 -17.84
N ALA A 186 5.16 8.50 -16.67
CA ALA A 186 4.89 9.92 -16.47
C ALA A 186 5.86 10.80 -17.30
N ALA A 187 7.15 10.46 -17.30
CA ALA A 187 8.13 11.16 -18.14
C ALA A 187 7.84 11.02 -19.64
N LEU A 188 7.46 9.82 -20.08
CA LEU A 188 7.04 9.56 -21.46
C LEU A 188 5.81 10.39 -21.83
N SER A 189 4.78 10.42 -20.96
CA SER A 189 3.58 11.23 -21.16
C SER A 189 3.91 12.71 -21.29
N ARG A 190 4.83 13.19 -20.46
CA ARG A 190 5.29 14.58 -20.54
C ARG A 190 6.07 14.85 -21.83
N TYR A 191 6.94 13.94 -22.23
CA TYR A 191 7.67 14.05 -23.48
C TYR A 191 6.74 14.12 -24.70
N ILE A 192 5.71 13.27 -24.74
CA ILE A 192 4.71 13.25 -25.82
C ILE A 192 3.89 14.54 -25.83
N SER A 193 3.40 14.99 -24.67
CA SER A 193 2.55 16.18 -24.56
C SER A 193 3.27 17.51 -24.88
N MET A 194 4.59 17.53 -24.86
CA MET A 194 5.36 18.73 -25.26
C MET A 194 5.35 19.02 -26.76
N GLY A 195 4.88 18.13 -27.61
CA GLY A 195 4.87 18.31 -29.07
C GLY A 195 6.29 18.52 -29.64
N GLN A 196 6.43 19.33 -30.67
CA GLN A 196 7.72 19.61 -31.34
C GLN A 196 8.51 20.74 -30.69
N ARG A 197 8.33 21.02 -29.39
CA ARG A 197 9.02 22.13 -28.72
C ARG A 197 10.54 21.90 -28.65
N ARG A 198 11.28 22.95 -28.95
CA ARG A 198 12.76 22.98 -28.86
C ARG A 198 13.20 22.68 -27.41
N ASN A 199 14.22 21.83 -27.23
CA ASN A 199 14.82 21.47 -25.93
C ASN A 199 14.03 20.48 -25.02
N ARG A 200 13.36 19.48 -25.62
CA ARG A 200 12.68 18.39 -24.86
C ARG A 200 13.59 17.70 -23.84
N ALA A 201 14.86 17.45 -24.20
CA ALA A 201 15.82 16.76 -23.33
C ALA A 201 16.10 17.55 -22.02
N ILE A 202 16.23 18.88 -22.11
CA ILE A 202 16.45 19.72 -20.92
C ILE A 202 15.20 19.70 -20.03
N ARG A 203 14.02 19.60 -20.61
CA ARG A 203 12.75 19.61 -19.86
C ARG A 203 12.45 18.30 -19.16
N THR A 204 12.97 17.16 -19.66
CA THR A 204 12.90 15.84 -19.01
C THR A 204 14.10 15.57 -18.12
N SER A 205 14.98 16.53 -17.92
CA SER A 205 16.20 16.39 -17.09
C SER A 205 15.94 16.04 -15.62
N PRO A 206 14.86 16.51 -14.92
CA PRO A 206 14.65 16.14 -13.54
C PRO A 206 14.33 14.65 -13.39
N GLU A 207 13.57 14.04 -14.30
CA GLU A 207 13.27 12.62 -14.31
C GLU A 207 14.54 11.81 -14.57
N ILE A 208 15.29 12.17 -15.60
CA ILE A 208 16.54 11.49 -15.97
C ILE A 208 17.55 11.59 -14.81
N ALA A 209 17.70 12.77 -14.19
CA ALA A 209 18.59 12.94 -13.05
C ALA A 209 18.17 12.06 -11.87
N SER A 210 16.86 11.96 -11.58
CA SER A 210 16.35 11.10 -10.50
C SER A 210 16.64 9.63 -10.77
N TRP A 211 16.52 9.16 -12.02
CA TRP A 211 16.83 7.78 -12.40
C TRP A 211 18.32 7.48 -12.25
N LEU A 212 19.17 8.35 -12.76
CA LEU A 212 20.63 8.17 -12.66
C LEU A 212 21.11 8.09 -11.21
N ILE A 213 20.54 8.90 -10.32
CA ILE A 213 20.91 8.90 -8.89
C ILE A 213 20.32 7.69 -8.16
N SER A 214 19.10 7.28 -8.48
CA SER A 214 18.45 6.15 -7.82
C SER A 214 18.94 4.78 -8.32
N LEU A 215 19.41 4.69 -9.57
CA LEU A 215 19.77 3.42 -10.21
C LEU A 215 20.81 2.59 -9.43
N PRO A 216 21.91 3.16 -8.90
CA PRO A 216 22.88 2.38 -8.11
C PRO A 216 22.25 1.75 -6.86
N LEU A 217 21.44 2.51 -6.11
CA LEU A 217 20.73 2.01 -4.93
C LEU A 217 19.68 0.97 -5.33
N TYR A 218 18.96 1.21 -6.40
CA TYR A 218 17.94 0.29 -6.92
C TYR A 218 18.56 -1.06 -7.31
N ILE A 219 19.65 -1.07 -8.06
CA ILE A 219 20.38 -2.30 -8.43
C ILE A 219 20.93 -3.00 -7.19
N PHE A 220 21.50 -2.24 -6.26
CA PHE A 220 22.05 -2.79 -5.01
C PHE A 220 20.96 -3.56 -4.23
N PHE A 221 19.77 -2.96 -4.03
CA PHE A 221 18.69 -3.60 -3.28
C PHE A 221 18.08 -4.77 -4.04
N ILE A 222 17.86 -4.65 -5.36
CA ILE A 222 17.36 -5.77 -6.18
C ILE A 222 18.32 -6.96 -6.08
N ASN A 223 19.62 -6.76 -6.23
CA ASN A 223 20.58 -7.86 -6.17
C ASN A 223 20.60 -8.53 -4.79
N LYS A 224 20.52 -7.75 -3.71
CA LYS A 224 20.46 -8.31 -2.35
C LYS A 224 19.16 -9.06 -2.05
N GLN A 225 18.07 -8.64 -2.66
CA GLN A 225 16.73 -9.16 -2.38
C GLN A 225 16.24 -10.17 -3.43
N SER A 226 16.97 -10.39 -4.53
CA SER A 226 16.54 -11.19 -5.69
C SER A 226 16.35 -12.67 -5.38
N SER A 227 17.03 -13.23 -4.40
CA SER A 227 16.89 -14.64 -3.99
C SER A 227 15.48 -15.03 -3.56
N HIS A 228 14.66 -14.05 -3.26
CA HIS A 228 13.29 -14.26 -2.78
C HIS A 228 12.21 -13.83 -3.78
N LEU A 229 12.55 -13.17 -4.90
CA LEU A 229 11.58 -12.67 -5.90
C LEU A 229 10.69 -13.76 -6.51
N ASN A 230 11.13 -15.01 -6.49
CA ASN A 230 10.43 -16.14 -7.12
C ASN A 230 9.44 -16.87 -6.18
N THR A 231 9.26 -16.43 -4.95
CA THR A 231 8.44 -17.14 -3.95
C THR A 231 6.94 -16.85 -4.05
N TRP A 232 6.52 -15.86 -4.81
CA TRP A 232 5.11 -15.49 -4.91
C TRP A 232 4.37 -16.37 -5.94
N PRO A 233 3.17 -16.87 -5.61
CA PRO A 233 2.38 -17.61 -6.58
C PRO A 233 2.01 -16.73 -7.77
N LYS A 234 2.02 -17.33 -8.96
CA LYS A 234 1.57 -16.64 -10.19
C LYS A 234 0.08 -16.28 -10.09
N PRO A 235 -0.38 -15.20 -10.76
CA PRO A 235 -1.79 -14.85 -10.77
C PRO A 235 -2.64 -15.97 -11.40
N ASN A 236 -3.77 -16.28 -10.78
CA ASN A 236 -4.66 -17.43 -11.13
C ASN A 236 -5.59 -17.14 -12.32
N GLY A 237 -5.23 -16.26 -13.23
CA GLY A 237 -5.99 -16.01 -14.44
C GLY A 237 -6.57 -14.61 -14.54
N ILE A 238 -7.45 -14.41 -15.55
CA ILE A 238 -8.03 -13.11 -15.89
C ILE A 238 -8.88 -12.50 -14.74
N TYR A 239 -9.45 -13.34 -13.88
CA TYR A 239 -10.30 -12.89 -12.77
C TYR A 239 -9.53 -12.05 -11.73
N GLU A 240 -8.26 -12.36 -11.49
CA GLU A 240 -7.42 -11.53 -10.61
C GLU A 240 -7.13 -10.16 -11.23
N LEU A 241 -6.89 -10.12 -12.55
CA LEU A 241 -6.74 -8.86 -13.28
C LEU A 241 -8.01 -8.02 -13.19
N LEU A 242 -9.17 -8.61 -13.49
CA LEU A 242 -10.45 -7.92 -13.37
C LEU A 242 -10.73 -7.48 -11.95
N GLY A 243 -10.43 -8.33 -10.95
CA GLY A 243 -10.53 -8.04 -9.53
C GLY A 243 -9.77 -6.78 -9.15
N SER A 244 -8.53 -6.61 -9.66
CA SER A 244 -7.72 -5.43 -9.35
C SER A 244 -8.35 -4.10 -9.81
N TYR A 245 -9.24 -4.11 -10.79
CA TYR A 245 -10.00 -2.94 -11.21
C TYR A 245 -11.35 -2.83 -10.50
N VAL A 246 -12.06 -3.93 -10.35
CA VAL A 246 -13.38 -3.99 -9.69
C VAL A 246 -13.26 -3.68 -8.20
N ASP A 247 -12.21 -4.16 -7.54
CA ASP A 247 -11.93 -3.87 -6.13
C ASP A 247 -11.45 -2.45 -5.89
N SER A 248 -10.91 -1.81 -6.90
CA SER A 248 -10.52 -0.40 -6.86
C SER A 248 -11.73 0.53 -7.02
N ILE A 249 -12.68 0.19 -7.90
CA ILE A 249 -13.86 1.01 -8.16
C ILE A 249 -15.04 0.10 -8.47
N ASN A 250 -16.19 0.42 -7.86
CA ASN A 250 -17.44 -0.21 -8.28
C ASN A 250 -17.66 0.06 -9.78
N PRO A 251 -17.76 -0.98 -10.63
CA PRO A 251 -17.92 -0.80 -12.08
C PRO A 251 -19.07 0.11 -12.47
N LEU A 252 -20.14 0.14 -11.66
CA LEU A 252 -21.30 1.01 -11.90
C LEU A 252 -20.95 2.50 -11.80
N PHE A 253 -19.97 2.84 -10.97
CA PHE A 253 -19.55 4.24 -10.81
C PHE A 253 -18.77 4.76 -12.02
N PHE A 254 -18.02 3.89 -12.71
CA PHE A 254 -17.33 4.22 -13.95
C PHE A 254 -18.25 4.13 -15.17
N THR A 255 -19.05 3.06 -15.23
CA THR A 255 -19.89 2.80 -16.39
C THR A 255 -21.01 3.81 -16.53
N ILE A 256 -21.62 4.29 -15.43
CA ILE A 256 -22.70 5.28 -15.50
C ILE A 256 -22.24 6.60 -16.13
N PRO A 257 -21.16 7.29 -15.68
CA PRO A 257 -20.69 8.49 -16.36
C PRO A 257 -20.22 8.26 -17.78
N PHE A 258 -19.58 7.11 -18.05
CA PHE A 258 -19.12 6.74 -19.38
C PHE A 258 -20.29 6.49 -20.33
N ILE A 259 -21.29 5.74 -19.91
CA ILE A 259 -22.50 5.48 -20.65
C ILE A 259 -23.28 6.79 -20.88
N LEU A 260 -23.45 7.61 -19.85
CA LEU A 260 -24.06 8.93 -19.98
C LEU A 260 -23.29 9.82 -20.96
N ALA A 261 -21.97 9.79 -20.94
CA ALA A 261 -21.15 10.53 -21.90
C ALA A 261 -21.30 10.02 -23.33
N LEU A 262 -21.44 8.70 -23.53
CA LEU A 262 -21.69 8.09 -24.84
C LEU A 262 -23.12 8.33 -25.34
N PHE A 263 -24.14 8.08 -24.51
CA PHE A 263 -25.55 8.22 -24.89
C PHE A 263 -25.98 9.67 -25.12
N LEU A 264 -25.41 10.62 -24.41
CA LEU A 264 -25.72 12.02 -24.60
C LEU A 264 -25.07 12.62 -25.85
N ASN A 265 -24.49 11.79 -26.72
CA ASN A 265 -23.84 12.21 -27.97
C ASN A 265 -23.06 13.51 -27.74
N LEU A 266 -22.21 13.48 -26.72
CA LEU A 266 -21.42 14.65 -26.41
C LEU A 266 -20.51 14.90 -27.61
N PRO A 267 -20.85 15.82 -28.51
CA PRO A 267 -19.89 16.26 -29.49
C PRO A 267 -18.70 16.68 -28.63
N LEU A 268 -17.55 16.09 -28.90
CA LEU A 268 -16.25 16.59 -28.44
C LEU A 268 -16.06 18.00 -29.05
N LYS A 269 -17.10 18.86 -28.90
CA LYS A 269 -16.98 20.26 -29.24
C LYS A 269 -15.83 20.75 -28.38
N LYS A 270 -14.68 20.85 -29.03
CA LYS A 270 -13.55 21.66 -28.57
C LYS A 270 -14.10 23.03 -28.24
N LYS A 271 -14.66 23.24 -27.02
CA LYS A 271 -14.66 24.57 -26.47
C LYS A 271 -13.18 24.93 -26.42
N LYS A 272 -12.76 25.81 -27.31
CA LYS A 272 -11.49 26.47 -27.21
C LYS A 272 -11.42 27.08 -25.80
N ALA A 273 -10.87 26.31 -24.87
CA ALA A 273 -10.48 26.83 -23.59
C ALA A 273 -9.31 27.75 -23.91
N VAL A 274 -9.56 29.04 -23.76
CA VAL A 274 -8.57 30.08 -23.96
C VAL A 274 -7.29 29.71 -23.20
N GLY A 275 -6.25 29.32 -23.94
CA GLY A 275 -4.87 29.24 -23.45
C GLY A 275 -4.43 27.98 -22.66
N THR A 276 -5.24 26.91 -22.49
CA THR A 276 -4.89 25.77 -21.62
C THR A 276 -4.83 24.39 -22.31
N GLU A 277 -4.92 24.34 -23.64
CA GLU A 277 -5.08 23.07 -24.38
C GLU A 277 -3.92 22.06 -24.18
N ASN A 278 -2.68 22.50 -24.01
CA ASN A 278 -1.53 21.61 -23.92
C ASN A 278 -1.28 20.98 -22.54
N ASN A 279 -1.97 21.46 -21.47
CA ASN A 279 -1.69 21.01 -20.11
C ASN A 279 -2.53 19.79 -19.69
N ASN A 280 -3.66 19.54 -20.35
CA ASN A 280 -4.54 18.42 -20.06
C ASN A 280 -4.00 17.10 -20.61
N GLU A 281 -3.26 17.16 -21.72
CA GLU A 281 -2.74 15.96 -22.40
C GLU A 281 -1.78 15.16 -21.51
N PHE A 282 -0.87 15.84 -20.80
CA PHE A 282 0.06 15.17 -19.90
C PHE A 282 -0.66 14.33 -18.85
N ILE A 283 -1.63 14.92 -18.14
CA ILE A 283 -2.36 14.23 -17.04
C ILE A 283 -3.20 13.08 -17.61
N LEU A 284 -3.86 13.27 -18.74
CA LEU A 284 -4.68 12.22 -19.36
C LEU A 284 -3.82 11.07 -19.87
N PHE A 285 -2.72 11.36 -20.59
CA PHE A 285 -1.81 10.32 -21.06
C PHE A 285 -1.18 9.55 -19.89
N SER A 286 -0.69 10.24 -18.87
CA SER A 286 -0.17 9.59 -17.67
C SER A 286 -1.21 8.69 -17.02
N SER A 287 -2.45 9.15 -16.90
CA SER A 287 -3.53 8.38 -16.29
C SER A 287 -3.88 7.14 -17.11
N ILE A 288 -3.98 7.25 -18.43
CA ILE A 288 -4.23 6.08 -19.28
C ILE A 288 -3.10 5.07 -19.13
N LEU A 289 -1.85 5.51 -19.22
CA LEU A 289 -0.70 4.61 -19.12
C LEU A 289 -0.62 3.94 -17.72
N TRP A 290 -0.91 4.68 -16.65
CA TRP A 290 -0.87 4.13 -15.31
C TRP A 290 -1.97 3.11 -15.05
N VAL A 291 -3.16 3.31 -15.59
CA VAL A 291 -4.25 2.33 -15.53
C VAL A 291 -3.90 1.04 -16.29
N CYS A 292 -3.07 1.11 -17.32
CA CYS A 292 -2.62 -0.07 -18.05
C CYS A 292 -1.53 -0.90 -17.34
N ILE A 293 -0.86 -0.35 -16.30
CA ILE A 293 0.25 -1.05 -15.63
C ILE A 293 -0.17 -2.41 -15.03
N PRO A 294 -1.31 -2.57 -14.34
CA PRO A 294 -1.72 -3.88 -13.84
C PRO A 294 -1.87 -4.92 -14.94
N MET A 295 -2.42 -4.53 -16.10
CA MET A 295 -2.54 -5.44 -17.26
C MET A 295 -1.18 -5.87 -17.78
N LEU A 296 -0.23 -4.94 -17.92
CA LEU A 296 1.14 -5.26 -18.35
C LEU A 296 1.86 -6.16 -17.34
N ALA A 297 1.72 -5.87 -16.05
CA ALA A 297 2.30 -6.70 -15.00
C ALA A 297 1.69 -8.11 -14.96
N TRP A 298 0.38 -8.22 -15.17
CA TRP A 298 -0.31 -9.50 -15.27
C TRP A 298 0.20 -10.32 -16.47
N LEU A 299 0.28 -9.72 -17.65
CA LEU A 299 0.84 -10.36 -18.86
C LEU A 299 2.28 -10.82 -18.65
N LEU A 300 3.14 -9.94 -18.10
CA LEU A 300 4.53 -10.27 -17.81
C LEU A 300 4.66 -11.41 -16.79
N SER A 301 3.79 -11.48 -15.79
CA SER A 301 3.79 -12.58 -14.81
C SER A 301 3.42 -13.93 -15.42
N HIS A 302 2.70 -13.95 -16.56
CA HIS A 302 2.38 -15.18 -17.27
C HIS A 302 3.49 -15.63 -18.23
N VAL A 303 4.17 -14.67 -18.88
CA VAL A 303 5.19 -14.98 -19.91
C VAL A 303 6.61 -15.05 -19.35
N THR A 304 6.83 -14.61 -18.13
CA THR A 304 8.14 -14.64 -17.45
C THR A 304 8.06 -15.44 -16.13
N PRO A 305 9.19 -15.88 -15.56
CA PRO A 305 9.19 -16.49 -14.23
C PRO A 305 8.91 -15.47 -13.10
N LEU A 306 8.96 -14.17 -13.38
CA LEU A 306 8.76 -13.12 -12.39
C LEU A 306 7.28 -12.92 -12.12
N ASN A 307 6.87 -12.99 -10.85
CA ASN A 307 5.53 -12.58 -10.46
C ASN A 307 5.52 -11.10 -10.03
N LEU A 308 5.06 -10.25 -10.94
CA LEU A 308 4.98 -8.80 -10.74
C LEU A 308 3.57 -8.33 -10.36
N PHE A 309 2.58 -9.24 -10.41
CA PHE A 309 1.18 -8.89 -10.24
C PHE A 309 0.72 -9.06 -8.78
N LYS A 310 0.58 -7.93 -8.07
CA LYS A 310 -0.07 -7.80 -6.75
C LYS A 310 -0.79 -6.45 -6.70
N ASP A 311 -2.08 -6.44 -6.36
CA ASP A 311 -2.93 -5.25 -6.43
C ASP A 311 -2.37 -4.03 -5.72
N ARG A 312 -1.84 -4.23 -4.52
CA ARG A 312 -1.23 -3.17 -3.70
C ARG A 312 -0.03 -2.48 -4.36
N TYR A 313 0.64 -3.15 -5.31
CA TYR A 313 1.76 -2.56 -6.06
C TYR A 313 1.31 -1.51 -7.07
N PHE A 314 0.03 -1.47 -7.37
CA PHE A 314 -0.54 -0.56 -8.38
C PHE A 314 -1.31 0.59 -7.77
N ILE A 315 -1.15 0.87 -6.47
CA ILE A 315 -1.89 1.92 -5.77
C ILE A 315 -1.81 3.31 -6.45
N PRO A 316 -0.72 3.74 -7.15
CA PRO A 316 -0.72 5.00 -7.89
C PRO A 316 -1.74 5.04 -9.04
N LYS A 317 -2.24 3.88 -9.55
CA LYS A 317 -3.34 3.84 -10.54
C LYS A 317 -4.61 4.51 -10.02
N GLU A 318 -4.83 4.53 -8.69
CA GLU A 318 -6.01 5.16 -8.09
C GLU A 318 -6.07 6.67 -8.38
N ALA A 319 -4.91 7.35 -8.40
CA ALA A 319 -4.83 8.74 -8.84
C ALA A 319 -5.21 8.90 -10.33
N ALA A 320 -4.82 7.94 -11.16
CA ALA A 320 -5.21 7.90 -12.56
C ALA A 320 -6.73 7.67 -12.73
N LEU A 321 -7.31 6.79 -11.93
CA LEU A 321 -8.76 6.54 -11.92
C LEU A 321 -9.54 7.77 -11.44
N MET A 322 -9.07 8.49 -10.40
CA MET A 322 -9.63 9.78 -9.99
C MET A 322 -9.62 10.79 -11.16
N THR A 323 -8.52 10.81 -11.91
CA THR A 323 -8.36 11.71 -13.06
C THR A 323 -9.33 11.38 -14.19
N LEU A 324 -9.40 10.12 -14.61
CA LEU A 324 -10.32 9.69 -15.67
C LEU A 324 -11.76 9.91 -15.29
N THR A 325 -12.14 9.62 -14.03
CA THR A 325 -13.48 9.89 -13.52
C THR A 325 -13.81 11.39 -13.61
N ALA A 326 -12.93 12.26 -13.12
CA ALA A 326 -13.13 13.70 -13.19
C ALA A 326 -13.21 14.20 -14.65
N PHE A 327 -12.40 13.64 -15.55
CA PHE A 327 -12.46 13.95 -16.98
C PHE A 327 -13.84 13.63 -17.57
N PHE A 328 -14.37 12.40 -17.35
CA PHE A 328 -15.68 12.02 -17.86
C PHE A 328 -16.79 12.87 -17.24
N ILE A 329 -16.77 13.07 -15.93
CA ILE A 329 -17.74 13.92 -15.23
C ILE A 329 -17.75 15.36 -15.77
N SER A 330 -16.58 15.91 -16.09
CA SER A 330 -16.47 17.26 -16.65
C SER A 330 -17.14 17.41 -18.03
N ARG A 331 -17.38 16.28 -18.71
CA ARG A 331 -18.02 16.24 -20.04
C ARG A 331 -19.54 16.08 -19.96
N VAL A 332 -20.12 15.83 -18.80
CA VAL A 332 -21.56 15.68 -18.63
C VAL A 332 -22.26 17.04 -18.64
N PRO A 333 -23.11 17.36 -19.66
CA PRO A 333 -23.71 18.68 -19.82
C PRO A 333 -24.60 19.11 -18.66
N LEU A 334 -25.33 18.14 -18.07
CA LEU A 334 -26.18 18.36 -16.89
C LEU A 334 -25.45 19.01 -15.73
N LEU A 335 -24.18 18.67 -15.53
CA LEU A 335 -23.34 19.22 -14.48
C LEU A 335 -22.76 20.61 -14.85
N GLN A 336 -22.99 21.07 -16.07
CA GLN A 336 -22.59 22.40 -16.53
C GLN A 336 -23.72 23.45 -16.42
N SER A 337 -24.97 23.06 -16.12
CA SER A 337 -26.15 23.94 -16.06
C SER A 337 -26.34 24.59 -14.68
N LYS A 338 -27.19 25.63 -14.59
CA LYS A 338 -27.51 26.33 -13.33
C LYS A 338 -28.26 25.45 -12.30
N SER A 339 -28.89 24.34 -12.74
CA SER A 339 -29.52 23.34 -11.83
C SER A 339 -28.55 22.55 -10.95
N ARG A 340 -27.25 22.82 -11.05
CA ARG A 340 -26.15 22.19 -10.30
C ARG A 340 -26.34 22.19 -8.78
N LYS A 341 -26.99 23.22 -8.24
CA LYS A 341 -27.16 23.41 -6.79
C LYS A 341 -27.98 22.29 -6.13
N THR A 342 -28.81 21.58 -6.88
CA THR A 342 -29.67 20.52 -6.36
C THR A 342 -29.13 19.11 -6.68
N LEU A 343 -28.55 18.91 -7.87
CA LEU A 343 -28.02 17.61 -8.28
C LEU A 343 -26.72 17.24 -7.58
N LEU A 344 -25.92 18.23 -7.19
CA LEU A 344 -24.65 17.99 -6.50
C LEU A 344 -24.84 17.27 -5.14
N PRO A 345 -25.71 17.73 -4.22
CA PRO A 345 -25.97 17.03 -2.96
C PRO A 345 -26.53 15.62 -3.17
N VAL A 346 -27.40 15.41 -4.16
CA VAL A 346 -27.98 14.08 -4.47
C VAL A 346 -26.91 13.12 -5.00
N GLY A 347 -26.10 13.57 -5.95
CA GLY A 347 -24.99 12.77 -6.48
C GLY A 347 -24.00 12.37 -5.37
N MET A 348 -23.74 13.26 -4.44
CA MET A 348 -22.89 13.00 -3.27
C MET A 348 -23.50 12.01 -2.30
N PHE A 349 -24.79 12.16 -1.98
CA PHE A 349 -25.48 11.21 -1.11
C PHE A 349 -25.40 9.80 -1.70
N ILE A 350 -25.57 9.67 -3.01
CA ILE A 350 -25.42 8.39 -3.71
C ILE A 350 -23.97 7.87 -3.60
N ILE A 351 -22.96 8.72 -3.82
CA ILE A 351 -21.54 8.34 -3.68
C ILE A 351 -21.23 7.88 -2.25
N LEU A 352 -21.70 8.64 -1.26
CA LEU A 352 -21.50 8.29 0.15
C LEU A 352 -22.21 6.99 0.51
N ALA A 353 -23.47 6.81 0.09
CA ALA A 353 -24.24 5.60 0.36
C ALA A 353 -23.59 4.37 -0.29
N VAL A 354 -23.20 4.48 -1.56
CA VAL A 354 -22.51 3.39 -2.26
C VAL A 354 -21.12 3.12 -1.65
N GLY A 355 -20.37 4.17 -1.32
CA GLY A 355 -19.08 4.02 -0.65
C GLY A 355 -19.20 3.33 0.72
N MET A 356 -20.15 3.77 1.56
CA MET A 356 -20.41 3.14 2.86
C MET A 356 -20.89 1.70 2.72
N LEU A 357 -21.75 1.40 1.75
CA LEU A 357 -22.20 0.04 1.46
C LEU A 357 -21.03 -0.84 1.00
N THR A 358 -20.16 -0.32 0.15
CA THR A 358 -18.97 -1.04 -0.32
C THR A 358 -18.00 -1.31 0.84
N ILE A 359 -17.75 -0.32 1.68
CA ILE A 359 -16.91 -0.47 2.88
C ILE A 359 -17.54 -1.49 3.84
N SER A 360 -18.84 -1.41 4.09
CA SER A 360 -19.52 -2.34 5.00
C SER A 360 -19.58 -3.77 4.46
N SER A 361 -19.76 -3.95 3.16
CA SER A 361 -19.75 -5.28 2.53
C SER A 361 -18.38 -5.94 2.52
N LYS A 362 -17.32 -5.13 2.56
CA LYS A 362 -15.92 -5.59 2.58
C LYS A 362 -15.32 -5.67 3.99
N ARG A 363 -16.12 -5.61 5.05
CA ARG A 363 -15.64 -5.76 6.45
C ARG A 363 -14.73 -6.96 6.68
N HIS A 364 -14.96 -8.07 5.96
CA HIS A 364 -14.12 -9.26 6.00
C HIS A 364 -12.70 -9.03 5.47
N LEU A 365 -12.48 -8.05 4.57
CA LEU A 365 -11.16 -7.72 4.04
C LEU A 365 -10.28 -6.97 5.06
N PHE A 366 -10.89 -6.34 6.06
CA PHE A 366 -10.16 -5.51 7.04
C PHE A 366 -9.61 -6.28 8.24
N GLY A 367 -9.42 -7.59 8.11
CA GLY A 367 -8.91 -8.41 9.20
C GLY A 367 -9.93 -8.64 10.32
N LEU A 368 -11.20 -8.22 10.11
CA LEU A 368 -12.31 -8.51 11.02
C LEU A 368 -12.97 -9.86 10.73
N HIS A 369 -12.48 -10.59 9.70
CA HIS A 369 -12.97 -11.94 9.39
C HIS A 369 -12.38 -12.96 10.37
N PRO A 370 -13.19 -13.82 11.00
CA PRO A 370 -12.71 -14.82 11.97
C PRO A 370 -11.55 -15.68 11.45
N SER A 371 -11.56 -16.07 10.16
CA SER A 371 -10.50 -16.89 9.56
C SER A 371 -9.16 -16.15 9.32
N ARG A 372 -9.14 -14.80 9.40
CA ARG A 372 -7.92 -14.00 9.37
C ARG A 372 -7.52 -13.49 10.76
N ASN A 373 -8.36 -13.71 11.76
CA ASN A 373 -8.16 -13.28 13.14
C ASN A 373 -7.47 -14.35 13.99
N TYR A 374 -6.29 -14.84 13.53
CA TYR A 374 -5.38 -15.58 14.43
C TYR A 374 -5.14 -14.82 15.75
N TYR A 375 -5.28 -13.51 15.70
CA TYR A 375 -5.09 -12.60 16.80
C TYR A 375 -6.21 -12.65 17.84
N HIS A 376 -7.47 -12.71 17.41
CA HIS A 376 -8.61 -12.80 18.34
C HIS A 376 -8.65 -14.14 19.07
N TRP A 377 -8.18 -15.20 18.41
CA TRP A 377 -8.09 -16.49 19.06
C TRP A 377 -7.07 -16.47 20.22
N LEU A 378 -5.85 -15.97 19.98
CA LEU A 378 -4.84 -15.80 21.02
C LEU A 378 -5.27 -14.85 22.14
N ILE A 379 -6.22 -13.92 21.85
CA ILE A 379 -6.85 -13.06 22.88
C ILE A 379 -7.87 -13.83 23.70
N ALA A 380 -8.71 -14.68 23.10
CA ALA A 380 -9.75 -15.42 23.79
C ALA A 380 -9.17 -16.44 24.78
N GLU A 381 -7.98 -16.99 24.47
CA GLU A 381 -7.28 -18.00 25.27
C GLU A 381 -6.14 -17.40 26.13
N ASP A 382 -6.24 -16.14 26.53
CA ASP A 382 -5.26 -15.43 27.35
C ASP A 382 -4.79 -16.19 28.61
N LYS A 383 -5.63 -17.10 29.12
CA LYS A 383 -5.30 -17.92 30.31
C LYS A 383 -4.11 -18.84 30.08
N ILE A 384 -3.89 -19.30 28.84
CA ILE A 384 -2.76 -20.19 28.49
C ILE A 384 -1.45 -19.40 28.51
N PHE A 385 -1.50 -18.11 28.15
CA PHE A 385 -0.35 -17.21 28.05
C PHE A 385 -0.12 -16.35 29.31
N GLN A 386 -0.96 -16.52 30.34
CA GLN A 386 -0.76 -15.86 31.64
C GLN A 386 0.33 -16.54 32.48
N GLU A 387 0.68 -17.78 32.16
CA GLU A 387 1.78 -18.48 32.77
C GLU A 387 3.11 -17.94 32.20
N ASP A 388 4.12 -17.75 33.03
CA ASP A 388 5.46 -17.29 32.61
C ASP A 388 6.26 -18.43 31.95
N ILE A 389 5.63 -19.02 30.93
CA ILE A 389 6.17 -20.14 30.16
C ILE A 389 6.62 -19.63 28.78
N PRO A 390 7.81 -20.01 28.31
CA PRO A 390 8.25 -19.67 26.95
C PRO A 390 7.30 -20.17 25.88
N ILE A 391 6.99 -19.32 24.89
CA ILE A 391 6.17 -19.64 23.75
C ILE A 391 7.09 -19.83 22.55
N VAL A 392 7.07 -21.03 21.97
CA VAL A 392 7.88 -21.40 20.83
C VAL A 392 7.00 -21.46 19.58
N PHE A 393 7.28 -20.60 18.62
CA PHE A 393 6.62 -20.62 17.32
C PHE A 393 7.48 -21.40 16.33
N SER A 394 6.92 -22.41 15.67
CA SER A 394 7.59 -23.16 14.62
C SER A 394 6.80 -23.06 13.33
N GLY A 395 7.48 -22.74 12.23
CA GLY A 395 6.91 -22.62 10.90
C GLY A 395 6.96 -21.23 10.30
N ASP A 396 5.91 -20.85 9.59
CA ASP A 396 5.83 -19.65 8.75
C ASP A 396 5.97 -18.34 9.55
N PRO A 397 6.59 -17.29 8.96
CA PRO A 397 6.56 -15.90 9.42
C PRO A 397 5.18 -15.34 9.80
N LEU A 398 4.09 -16.00 9.43
CA LEU A 398 2.71 -15.70 9.88
C LEU A 398 2.57 -15.58 11.40
N PHE A 399 3.49 -16.16 12.16
CA PHE A 399 3.50 -16.06 13.63
C PHE A 399 4.07 -14.74 14.16
N PHE A 400 4.73 -13.93 13.36
CA PHE A 400 5.28 -12.63 13.82
C PHE A 400 4.26 -11.69 14.47
N PRO A 401 3.01 -11.56 13.99
CA PRO A 401 2.02 -10.75 14.68
C PRO A 401 1.73 -11.22 16.11
N ASN A 402 1.75 -12.53 16.32
CA ASN A 402 1.53 -13.12 17.65
C ASN A 402 2.75 -12.94 18.54
N ALA A 403 3.94 -13.14 17.99
CA ALA A 403 5.19 -12.91 18.69
C ALA A 403 5.37 -11.46 19.13
N TYR A 404 4.94 -10.49 18.33
CA TYR A 404 4.92 -9.08 18.70
C TYR A 404 4.13 -8.82 19.99
N ARG A 405 2.96 -9.45 20.14
CA ARG A 405 2.14 -9.32 21.33
C ARG A 405 2.76 -9.96 22.55
N PHE A 406 3.36 -11.14 22.38
CA PHE A 406 4.00 -11.91 23.47
C PHE A 406 5.53 -11.75 23.44
N SER A 407 6.04 -10.58 23.09
CA SER A 407 7.47 -10.33 22.80
C SER A 407 8.44 -10.75 23.89
N ARG A 408 8.01 -10.75 25.15
CA ARG A 408 8.85 -11.14 26.30
C ARG A 408 9.07 -12.65 26.43
N GLN A 409 8.13 -13.46 25.91
CA GLN A 409 8.12 -14.93 26.06
C GLN A 409 8.28 -15.64 24.70
N SER A 410 8.25 -14.92 23.59
CA SER A 410 8.21 -15.51 22.25
C SER A 410 9.56 -15.88 21.71
N HIS A 411 9.68 -17.10 21.21
CA HIS A 411 10.86 -17.65 20.55
C HIS A 411 10.46 -18.27 19.22
N PHE A 412 11.34 -18.19 18.22
CA PHE A 412 11.11 -18.77 16.91
C PHE A 412 12.04 -19.97 16.72
N LEU A 413 11.45 -21.15 16.60
CA LEU A 413 12.18 -22.36 16.28
C LEU A 413 12.43 -22.41 14.77
N MET A 414 13.69 -22.40 14.39
CA MET A 414 14.14 -22.54 13.01
C MET A 414 15.19 -23.63 12.90
N ASP A 415 14.87 -24.64 12.10
CA ASP A 415 15.73 -25.81 11.89
C ASP A 415 16.90 -25.52 10.93
N GLN A 416 16.77 -24.50 10.06
CA GLN A 416 17.75 -24.17 9.05
C GLN A 416 18.69 -23.05 9.51
N ARG A 417 19.97 -23.37 9.65
CA ARG A 417 21.02 -22.43 10.10
C ARG A 417 21.10 -21.15 9.25
N GLU A 418 20.88 -21.24 7.95
CA GLU A 418 20.88 -20.09 7.05
C GLU A 418 19.73 -19.14 7.32
N GLN A 419 18.52 -19.66 7.54
CA GLN A 419 17.35 -18.87 7.92
C GLN A 419 17.55 -18.22 9.29
N ASN A 420 18.11 -18.93 10.26
CA ASN A 420 18.45 -18.37 11.57
C ASN A 420 19.37 -17.15 11.46
N LEU A 421 20.42 -17.23 10.65
CA LEU A 421 21.33 -16.11 10.43
C LEU A 421 20.64 -14.93 9.74
N LEU A 422 19.74 -15.20 8.81
CA LEU A 422 18.97 -14.17 8.11
C LEU A 422 18.07 -13.39 9.07
N TYR A 423 17.30 -14.08 9.90
CA TYR A 423 16.41 -13.43 10.86
C TYR A 423 17.15 -12.73 11.99
N LYS A 424 18.26 -13.27 12.47
CA LYS A 424 19.16 -12.60 13.45
C LYS A 424 19.75 -11.30 12.89
N LYS A 425 20.03 -11.23 11.57
CA LYS A 425 20.43 -9.99 10.90
C LYS A 425 19.27 -9.02 10.73
N PHE A 426 18.08 -9.57 10.46
CA PHE A 426 16.88 -8.76 10.21
C PHE A 426 16.42 -8.02 11.47
N SER A 427 16.36 -8.70 12.62
CA SER A 427 16.02 -8.05 13.89
C SER A 427 16.60 -8.77 15.10
N LYS A 428 17.15 -7.99 16.03
CA LYS A 428 17.60 -8.50 17.34
C LYS A 428 16.45 -8.80 18.31
N GLU A 429 15.28 -8.26 18.05
CA GLU A 429 14.07 -8.49 18.87
C GLU A 429 13.47 -9.87 18.59
N ILE A 430 13.77 -10.46 17.44
CA ILE A 430 13.33 -11.81 17.09
C ILE A 430 14.27 -12.80 17.75
N ARG A 431 13.80 -13.48 18.78
CA ARG A 431 14.55 -14.53 19.49
C ARG A 431 14.47 -15.83 18.70
N VAL A 432 15.41 -16.01 17.79
CA VAL A 432 15.52 -17.26 17.02
C VAL A 432 16.28 -18.27 17.85
N ILE A 433 15.71 -19.46 18.02
CA ILE A 433 16.24 -20.58 18.78
C ILE A 433 16.29 -21.84 17.91
N ASP A 434 17.17 -22.76 18.26
CA ASP A 434 17.20 -24.12 17.72
C ASP A 434 16.70 -25.16 18.74
N TYR A 435 16.73 -26.43 18.39
CA TYR A 435 16.27 -27.50 19.27
C TYR A 435 17.14 -27.66 20.52
N ASP A 436 18.42 -27.28 20.47
CA ASP A 436 19.30 -27.36 21.62
C ASP A 436 19.03 -26.23 22.60
N ASP A 437 18.69 -25.03 22.09
CA ASP A 437 18.24 -23.91 22.91
C ASP A 437 16.94 -24.24 23.68
N ILE A 438 15.99 -24.98 23.03
CA ILE A 438 14.74 -25.39 23.68
C ILE A 438 14.99 -26.30 24.89
N ARG A 439 16.04 -27.08 24.86
CA ARG A 439 16.42 -27.95 26.01
C ARG A 439 16.72 -27.17 27.29
N GLY A 440 17.01 -25.90 27.17
CA GLY A 440 17.19 -24.99 28.31
C GLY A 440 15.89 -24.61 29.01
N PHE A 441 14.72 -24.85 28.40
CA PHE A 441 13.42 -24.58 28.99
C PHE A 441 12.94 -25.80 29.79
N ASN A 442 12.49 -25.60 31.01
CA ASN A 442 11.84 -26.67 31.80
C ASN A 442 10.52 -27.11 31.17
N GLN A 443 9.76 -26.14 30.70
CA GLN A 443 8.47 -26.31 30.06
C GLN A 443 8.30 -25.20 29.00
N PHE A 444 7.59 -25.48 27.93
CA PHE A 444 7.26 -24.49 26.89
C PHE A 444 5.95 -24.82 26.18
N ILE A 445 5.36 -23.81 25.57
CA ILE A 445 4.20 -23.92 24.71
C ILE A 445 4.69 -23.88 23.26
N LEU A 446 4.43 -24.92 22.47
CA LEU A 446 4.71 -24.94 21.04
C LEU A 446 3.46 -24.56 20.26
N ILE A 447 3.59 -23.60 19.36
CA ILE A 447 2.57 -23.25 18.36
C ILE A 447 3.18 -23.61 16.99
N SER A 448 2.61 -24.62 16.33
CA SER A 448 3.16 -25.09 15.06
C SER A 448 2.16 -25.80 14.17
N GLU A 449 2.52 -25.98 12.92
CA GLU A 449 1.91 -26.95 12.02
C GLU A 449 2.31 -28.39 12.45
N ASN A 450 1.48 -29.39 12.15
CA ASN A 450 1.53 -30.77 12.69
C ASN A 450 2.89 -31.47 12.74
N MET A 451 3.82 -31.17 11.82
CA MET A 451 5.07 -31.93 11.70
C MET A 451 6.08 -31.67 12.83
N GLU A 452 6.01 -30.55 13.52
CA GLU A 452 7.00 -30.21 14.56
C GLU A 452 6.79 -31.00 15.87
N LYS A 453 5.54 -31.35 16.20
CA LYS A 453 5.23 -32.22 17.35
C LYS A 453 6.02 -33.51 17.27
N GLU A 454 5.96 -34.21 16.13
CA GLU A 454 6.66 -35.48 15.94
C GLU A 454 8.20 -35.32 16.00
N LYS A 455 8.73 -34.25 15.43
CA LYS A 455 10.17 -33.96 15.50
C LYS A 455 10.64 -33.76 16.94
N LEU A 456 9.90 -33.02 17.76
CA LEU A 456 10.20 -32.83 19.16
C LEU A 456 10.13 -34.14 19.96
N LEU A 457 9.12 -34.97 19.73
CA LEU A 457 9.03 -36.28 20.35
C LEU A 457 10.24 -37.17 20.01
N ARG A 458 10.67 -37.21 18.75
CA ARG A 458 11.88 -37.93 18.32
C ARG A 458 13.17 -37.40 18.96
N LYS A 459 13.19 -36.12 19.32
CA LYS A 459 14.32 -35.49 20.00
C LYS A 459 14.27 -35.63 21.54
N GLY A 460 13.29 -36.38 22.05
CA GLY A 460 13.19 -36.75 23.47
C GLY A 460 12.45 -35.74 24.36
N PHE A 461 11.72 -34.79 23.77
CA PHE A 461 10.82 -33.90 24.52
C PHE A 461 9.57 -34.65 24.96
N ILE A 462 9.05 -34.35 26.12
CA ILE A 462 7.86 -34.99 26.69
C ILE A 462 6.63 -34.14 26.33
N PHE A 463 5.68 -34.73 25.61
CA PHE A 463 4.40 -34.13 25.35
C PHE A 463 3.51 -34.20 26.59
N GLU A 464 2.97 -33.09 27.07
CA GLU A 464 2.08 -33.05 28.23
C GLU A 464 0.59 -32.97 27.83
N SER A 465 0.26 -32.05 26.94
CA SER A 465 -1.13 -31.84 26.52
C SER A 465 -1.22 -31.13 25.19
N GLU A 466 -2.33 -31.36 24.52
CA GLU A 466 -2.79 -30.54 23.39
C GLU A 466 -3.88 -29.59 23.89
N VAL A 467 -3.73 -28.33 23.55
CA VAL A 467 -4.77 -27.35 23.87
C VAL A 467 -5.80 -27.41 22.74
N PRO A 468 -7.08 -27.72 23.07
CA PRO A 468 -8.11 -27.81 22.06
C PRO A 468 -8.28 -26.49 21.33
N PHE A 469 -8.31 -26.57 20.02
CA PHE A 469 -8.27 -25.48 19.09
C PHE A 469 -9.58 -25.32 18.32
N HIS A 470 -9.92 -24.10 17.89
CA HIS A 470 -11.05 -23.93 16.98
C HIS A 470 -10.79 -24.60 15.63
N GLU A 471 -11.74 -25.38 15.13
CA GLU A 471 -11.69 -26.28 13.97
C GLU A 471 -11.26 -25.63 12.63
N PHE A 472 -11.03 -24.32 12.58
CA PHE A 472 -10.81 -23.58 11.34
C PHE A 472 -9.37 -23.12 11.09
N LEU A 473 -8.41 -23.50 11.95
CA LEU A 473 -7.04 -23.01 11.81
C LEU A 473 -6.06 -24.17 11.62
N PRO A 474 -5.06 -24.01 10.73
CA PRO A 474 -4.10 -25.08 10.43
C PRO A 474 -2.98 -25.24 11.47
N PHE A 475 -3.18 -24.72 12.69
CA PHE A 475 -2.16 -24.71 13.73
C PHE A 475 -2.60 -25.45 14.97
N PHE A 476 -1.63 -26.03 15.64
CA PHE A 476 -1.79 -26.76 16.88
C PHE A 476 -1.03 -26.07 17.99
N VAL A 477 -1.57 -26.11 19.20
CA VAL A 477 -0.92 -25.63 20.41
C VAL A 477 -0.64 -26.83 21.31
N TYR A 478 0.63 -27.04 21.60
CA TYR A 478 1.08 -28.14 22.40
C TYR A 478 1.87 -27.64 23.61
N ARG A 479 1.68 -28.31 24.76
CA ARG A 479 2.54 -28.12 25.94
C ARG A 479 3.55 -29.24 25.99
N PHE A 480 4.80 -28.87 26.14
CA PHE A 480 5.92 -29.78 26.25
C PHE A 480 6.74 -29.53 27.52
N ARG A 481 7.35 -30.59 28.00
CA ARG A 481 8.36 -30.55 29.05
C ARG A 481 9.68 -31.11 28.53
N THR A 482 10.79 -30.55 28.97
CA THR A 482 12.11 -31.11 28.72
C THR A 482 12.41 -32.21 29.75
N ASN A 483 13.04 -33.28 29.27
CA ASN A 483 13.55 -34.32 30.14
C ASN A 483 14.87 -33.78 30.76
N GLN A 484 14.79 -33.15 31.93
CA GLN A 484 16.02 -32.83 32.69
C GLN A 484 16.64 -34.14 33.16
N LYS A 485 17.72 -34.56 32.51
CA LYS A 485 18.63 -35.60 33.05
C LYS A 485 19.66 -34.92 33.92
#